data_79e69b15f9d6b20c1763b40285db2d46
#
_entry.id   79e69b15f9d6b20c1763b40285db2d46
#
_cell.length_a   1.000
_cell.length_b   1.000
_cell.length_c   1.000
_cell.angle_alpha   90.00
_cell.angle_beta   90.00
_cell.angle_gamma   90.00
#
_symmetry.space_group_name_H-M   'P 1'
#
loop_
_entity.id
_entity.type
_entity.pdbx_description
1 polymer ?
#
loop_
_entity_poly.entity_id
_entity_poly.type
_entity_poly.pdbx_seq_one_letter_code
_entity_poly.pdbx_strand_id
1 'polypeptide(L)' 'MKAFADVVVGDKIQYGASDLFRTVTDIEKGRGVNGFAVFVVLDGVARFAVDARDWVFCIEKGRV' A
#
# COMPACT_ATOMS: atom_id res chain seq x y z
N MET A 1 -11.69 2.28 1.34
CA MET A 1 -10.98 1.16 0.70
C MET A 1 -10.54 1.54 -0.70
N LYS A 2 -9.33 1.19 -1.09
CA LYS A 2 -8.85 1.44 -2.44
C LYS A 2 -7.96 0.30 -2.92
N ALA A 3 -7.78 0.19 -4.24
CA ALA A 3 -6.85 -0.77 -4.81
C ALA A 3 -5.41 -0.31 -4.55
N PHE A 4 -4.49 -1.26 -4.42
CA PHE A 4 -3.08 -0.90 -4.23
C PHE A 4 -2.53 -0.05 -5.38
N ALA A 5 -3.08 -0.20 -6.58
CA ALA A 5 -2.69 0.65 -7.71
C ALA A 5 -2.93 2.15 -7.45
N ASP A 6 -3.87 2.48 -6.57
CA ASP A 6 -4.25 3.86 -6.26
C ASP A 6 -3.62 4.38 -4.96
N VAL A 7 -2.90 3.55 -4.25
CA VAL A 7 -2.23 3.95 -3.01
C VAL A 7 -1.02 4.83 -3.35
N VAL A 8 -0.83 5.88 -2.57
CA VAL A 8 0.29 6.81 -2.74
C VAL A 8 1.02 7.03 -1.43
N VAL A 9 2.23 7.56 -1.50
CA VAL A 9 3.00 7.92 -0.31
C VAL A 9 2.22 8.92 0.53
N GLY A 10 2.17 8.67 1.82
CA GLY A 10 1.41 9.47 2.77
C GLY A 10 0.06 8.86 3.15
N ASP A 11 -0.44 7.93 2.34
CA ASP A 11 -1.64 7.18 2.72
C ASP A 11 -1.34 6.32 3.94
N LYS A 12 -2.38 6.06 4.72
CA LYS A 12 -2.30 5.12 5.83
C LYS A 12 -3.13 3.90 5.47
N ILE A 13 -2.53 2.73 5.55
CA ILE A 13 -3.19 1.49 5.20
C ILE A 13 -3.14 0.48 6.35
N GLN A 14 -4.14 -0.39 6.37
CA GLN A 14 -4.21 -1.52 7.28
C GLN A 14 -3.88 -2.78 6.49
N TYR A 15 -2.76 -3.42 6.80
CA TYR A 15 -2.30 -4.57 6.06
C TYR A 15 -1.95 -5.72 7.00
N GLY A 16 -2.32 -6.92 6.57
CA GLY A 16 -2.10 -8.13 7.37
C GLY A 16 -3.12 -8.28 8.47
N ALA A 17 -2.74 -8.97 9.53
CA ALA A 17 -3.62 -9.28 10.65
C ALA A 17 -3.71 -8.15 11.69
N SER A 18 -3.02 -7.03 11.45
CA SER A 18 -2.98 -5.91 12.40
C SER A 18 -4.20 -5.00 12.20
N ASP A 19 -4.74 -4.50 13.29
CA ASP A 19 -5.78 -3.47 13.26
C ASP A 19 -5.21 -2.06 13.14
N LEU A 20 -3.90 -1.92 13.14
CA LEU A 20 -3.25 -0.62 13.09
C LEU A 20 -3.08 -0.15 11.65
N PHE A 21 -3.36 1.12 11.42
CA PHE A 21 -3.02 1.77 10.17
C PHE A 21 -1.57 2.22 10.21
N ARG A 22 -0.83 1.94 9.13
CA ARG A 22 0.56 2.34 8.99
C ARG A 22 0.73 3.26 7.80
N THR A 23 1.68 4.17 7.91
CA THR A 23 1.93 5.15 6.86
C THR A 23 2.76 4.55 5.74
N VAL A 24 2.30 4.72 4.51
CA VAL A 24 3.06 4.38 3.32
C VAL A 24 4.17 5.41 3.16
N THR A 25 5.42 4.98 3.30
CA THR A 25 6.59 5.86 3.21
C THR A 25 7.29 5.77 1.87
N ASP A 26 7.06 4.69 1.13
CA ASP A 26 7.57 4.55 -0.23
C ASP A 26 6.67 3.60 -1.00
N ILE A 27 6.57 3.80 -2.30
CA ILE A 27 5.77 2.95 -3.17
C ILE A 27 6.38 2.92 -4.55
N GLU A 28 6.45 1.71 -5.13
CA GLU A 28 6.96 1.52 -6.48
C GLU A 28 6.02 0.60 -7.23
N LYS A 29 5.64 1.00 -8.42
CA LYS A 29 4.77 0.23 -9.29
C LYS A 29 5.58 -0.34 -10.43
N GLY A 30 5.43 -1.64 -10.67
CA GLY A 30 6.19 -2.30 -11.71
C GLY A 30 5.50 -3.55 -12.22
N ARG A 31 6.18 -4.30 -13.05
CA ARG A 31 5.69 -5.59 -13.52
C ARG A 31 6.21 -6.71 -12.68
N GLY A 32 5.29 -7.54 -12.20
CA GLY A 32 5.62 -8.79 -11.54
C GLY A 32 5.55 -9.95 -12.50
N VAL A 33 5.69 -11.15 -11.97
CA VAL A 33 5.65 -12.41 -12.75
C VAL A 33 4.29 -12.60 -13.41
N ASN A 34 3.22 -12.22 -12.71
CA ASN A 34 1.84 -12.44 -13.18
C ASN A 34 1.12 -11.12 -13.47
N GLY A 35 1.83 -10.09 -13.88
CA GLY A 35 1.25 -8.81 -14.20
C GLY A 35 1.87 -7.68 -13.39
N PHE A 36 1.05 -6.70 -12.98
CA PHE A 36 1.55 -5.55 -12.27
C PHE A 36 1.66 -5.84 -10.77
N ALA A 37 2.79 -5.47 -10.20
CA ALA A 37 3.04 -5.56 -8.77
C ALA A 37 3.24 -4.16 -8.19
N VAL A 38 2.85 -3.99 -6.94
CA VAL A 38 3.10 -2.77 -6.17
C VAL A 38 4.00 -3.15 -5.00
N PHE A 39 5.13 -2.46 -4.91
CA PHE A 39 6.05 -2.63 -3.78
C PHE A 39 5.82 -1.48 -2.82
N VAL A 40 5.53 -1.82 -1.58
CA VAL A 40 5.10 -0.85 -0.57
C VAL A 40 6.03 -0.93 0.62
N VAL A 41 6.43 0.23 1.14
CA VAL A 41 7.17 0.32 2.40
C VAL A 41 6.30 1.05 3.40
N LEU A 42 6.11 0.45 4.57
CA LEU A 42 5.34 1.01 5.67
C LEU A 42 6.27 1.46 6.77
N ASP A 43 6.06 2.67 7.26
CA ASP A 43 6.81 3.27 8.38
C ASP A 43 8.34 3.22 8.17
N GLY A 44 8.76 3.18 6.91
CA GLY A 44 10.17 3.15 6.56
C GLY A 44 10.89 1.82 6.81
N VAL A 45 10.19 0.78 7.25
CA VAL A 45 10.83 -0.49 7.65
C VAL A 45 10.18 -1.73 7.06
N ALA A 46 8.87 -1.79 6.98
CA ALA A 46 8.17 -2.98 6.50
C ALA A 46 7.99 -2.90 4.97
N ARG A 47 8.62 -3.80 4.25
CA ARG A 47 8.57 -3.84 2.79
C ARG A 47 7.87 -5.10 2.31
N PHE A 48 6.94 -4.94 1.36
CA PHE A 48 6.24 -6.09 0.79
C PHE A 48 5.78 -5.79 -0.62
N ALA A 49 5.42 -6.86 -1.34
CA ALA A 49 4.90 -6.78 -2.70
C ALA A 49 3.48 -7.32 -2.73
N VAL A 50 2.61 -6.63 -3.45
CA VAL A 50 1.21 -7.02 -3.60
C VAL A 50 0.78 -6.87 -5.05
N ASP A 51 -0.35 -7.49 -5.40
CA ASP A 51 -0.98 -7.29 -6.70
C ASP A 51 -1.64 -5.91 -6.72
N ALA A 52 -1.43 -5.18 -7.81
CA ALA A 52 -2.00 -3.85 -7.96
C ALA A 52 -3.54 -3.84 -7.90
N ARG A 53 -4.17 -4.98 -8.18
CA ARG A 53 -5.63 -5.11 -8.17
C ARG A 53 -6.20 -5.41 -6.79
N ASP A 54 -5.36 -5.82 -5.85
CA ASP A 54 -5.82 -6.11 -4.49
C ASP A 54 -6.30 -4.85 -3.81
N TRP A 55 -7.24 -5.02 -2.89
CA TRP A 55 -7.83 -3.92 -2.14
C TRP A 55 -7.30 -3.89 -0.73
N VAL A 56 -7.23 -2.70 -0.18
CA VAL A 56 -6.75 -2.48 1.18
C VAL A 56 -7.55 -1.37 1.84
N PHE A 57 -7.76 -1.49 3.14
CA PHE A 57 -8.34 -0.39 3.92
C PHE A 57 -7.33 0.75 3.97
N CYS A 58 -7.78 1.94 3.59
CA CYS A 58 -6.89 3.08 3.42
C CYS A 58 -7.54 4.36 3.91
N ILE A 59 -6.76 5.16 4.62
CA ILE A 59 -7.11 6.54 4.95
C ILE A 59 -6.27 7.40 4.01
N GLU A 60 -6.95 8.16 3.15
CA GLU A 60 -6.27 8.94 2.14
C GLU A 60 -5.46 10.07 2.76
N LYS A 61 -4.33 10.36 2.12
CA LYS A 61 -3.48 11.48 2.47
C LYS A 61 -4.27 12.79 2.41
N GLY A 62 -4.09 13.62 3.44
CA GLY A 62 -4.72 14.93 3.47
C GLY A 62 -6.18 14.95 3.88
N ARG A 63 -6.78 13.80 4.14
CA ARG A 63 -8.12 13.71 4.67
C ARG A 63 -8.10 13.91 6.18
N VAL A 64 -8.97 14.71 6.64
CA VAL A 64 -9.13 14.97 8.07
C VAL A 64 -10.51 14.56 8.53
#